data_d1954e19dff8dc088e65ee35ad789b37
#
_entry.id   d1954e19dff8dc088e65ee35ad789b37
#
_cell.length_a   1.000
_cell.length_b   1.000
_cell.length_c   1.000
_cell.angle_alpha   90.00
_cell.angle_beta   90.00
_cell.angle_gamma   90.00
#
_symmetry.space_group_name_H-M   'P 1'
#
loop_
_entity.id
_entity.type
_entity.pdbx_description
1 polymer ?
#
loop_
_entity_poly.entity_id
_entity_poly.type
_entity_poly.pdbx_seq_one_letter_code
_entity_poly.pdbx_strand_id
1 'polypeptide(L)'
;MSRLPSSLLLIFMISGCAASIPEAALRLPESTLEVRSMQTRTLAAPSEIDILTATIAVLQDMEFNIERIEKPLGVITASKISDADSANEKVGLFFLDLLCAMGGGGGCDALSTAQDDQHITLTMVVRESLSRSGEYTARVTIQRVIYDKMDRIKVLERIDDPETYQQIFDNLRKSLFIQVGET
;
A
#
# COMPACT_ATOMS: atom_id res chain seq x y z
N MET A 1 -56.51 31.59 7.70
CA MET A 1 -55.66 31.05 6.64
C MET A 1 -54.28 31.67 6.84
N SER A 2 -53.42 31.03 7.63
CA SER A 2 -52.07 31.53 7.95
C SER A 2 -51.07 31.03 6.89
N ARG A 3 -50.49 31.95 6.14
CA ARG A 3 -49.42 31.66 5.18
C ARG A 3 -48.15 31.39 5.96
N LEU A 4 -47.70 30.14 6.00
CA LEU A 4 -46.34 29.79 6.47
C LEU A 4 -45.32 30.46 5.54
N PRO A 5 -44.29 31.12 6.08
CA PRO A 5 -43.27 31.74 5.26
C PRO A 5 -42.41 30.70 4.55
N SER A 6 -42.36 30.80 3.23
CA SER A 6 -41.54 29.93 2.32
C SER A 6 -40.06 29.88 2.71
N SER A 7 -39.61 30.70 3.61
CA SER A 7 -38.21 30.77 4.11
C SER A 7 -37.81 29.61 5.03
N LEU A 8 -38.79 28.88 5.60
CA LEU A 8 -38.53 27.76 6.52
C LEU A 8 -38.21 26.44 5.81
N LEU A 9 -38.59 26.33 4.53
CA LEU A 9 -38.40 25.13 3.72
C LEU A 9 -36.96 24.99 3.16
N LEU A 10 -36.18 26.07 3.14
CA LEU A 10 -34.84 26.09 2.53
C LEU A 10 -33.74 25.62 3.47
N ILE A 11 -33.99 25.49 4.76
CA ILE A 11 -32.97 25.13 5.78
C ILE A 11 -32.76 23.61 5.90
N PHE A 12 -33.64 22.79 5.30
CA PHE A 12 -33.63 21.33 5.48
C PHE A 12 -32.77 20.55 4.48
N MET A 13 -32.12 21.22 3.52
CA MET A 13 -31.36 20.56 2.43
C MET A 13 -29.83 20.51 2.63
N ILE A 14 -29.32 20.84 3.82
CA ILE A 14 -27.86 20.78 4.08
C ILE A 14 -27.56 19.64 5.05
N SER A 15 -28.12 18.46 4.80
CA SER A 15 -27.65 17.23 5.44
C SER A 15 -26.48 16.66 4.60
N GLY A 16 -25.34 17.31 4.66
CA GLY A 16 -24.12 16.79 4.05
C GLY A 16 -23.75 15.48 4.72
N CYS A 17 -23.56 14.41 3.94
CA CYS A 17 -22.96 13.17 4.39
C CYS A 17 -21.54 13.45 4.90
N ALA A 18 -21.36 13.59 6.20
CA ALA A 18 -20.05 13.62 6.83
C ALA A 18 -19.52 12.17 6.83
N ALA A 19 -18.59 11.86 5.94
CA ALA A 19 -17.81 10.63 6.03
C ALA A 19 -16.99 10.69 7.33
N SER A 20 -17.25 9.81 8.28
CA SER A 20 -16.48 9.72 9.51
C SER A 20 -15.14 9.04 9.24
N ILE A 21 -14.05 9.80 9.26
CA ILE A 21 -12.70 9.24 9.22
C ILE A 21 -12.40 8.64 10.60
N PRO A 22 -11.96 7.38 10.71
CA PRO A 22 -11.57 6.79 11.98
C PRO A 22 -10.48 7.62 12.67
N GLU A 23 -10.61 7.86 13.98
CA GLU A 23 -9.65 8.66 14.75
C GLU A 23 -8.22 8.11 14.67
N ALA A 24 -8.08 6.77 14.55
CA ALA A 24 -6.79 6.09 14.39
C ALA A 24 -6.03 6.54 13.11
N ALA A 25 -6.74 6.95 12.05
CA ALA A 25 -6.13 7.44 10.81
C ALA A 25 -5.40 8.79 10.98
N LEU A 26 -5.74 9.55 12.01
CA LEU A 26 -5.17 10.87 12.30
C LEU A 26 -4.03 10.80 13.32
N ARG A 27 -3.73 9.64 13.91
CA ARG A 27 -2.64 9.48 14.87
C ARG A 27 -1.31 9.38 14.15
N LEU A 28 -0.37 10.26 14.48
CA LEU A 28 1.01 10.12 14.07
C LEU A 28 1.67 8.97 14.87
N PRO A 29 2.44 8.07 14.22
CA PRO A 29 3.16 7.02 14.93
C PRO A 29 4.18 7.62 15.92
N GLU A 30 4.34 6.97 17.07
CA GLU A 30 5.22 7.43 18.16
C GLU A 30 6.71 7.50 17.75
N SER A 31 7.12 6.74 16.72
CA SER A 31 8.49 6.70 16.24
C SER A 31 8.58 6.86 14.72
N THR A 32 8.41 8.11 14.26
CA THR A 32 8.46 8.44 12.83
C THR A 32 9.81 8.11 12.17
N LEU A 33 10.92 8.17 12.91
CA LEU A 33 12.26 7.86 12.38
C LEU A 33 12.47 6.36 12.21
N GLU A 34 12.00 5.55 13.14
CA GLU A 34 12.09 4.10 13.10
C GLU A 34 11.26 3.55 11.94
N VAL A 35 10.00 3.97 11.85
CA VAL A 35 9.12 3.63 10.72
C VAL A 35 9.74 4.03 9.39
N ARG A 36 10.32 5.24 9.28
CA ARG A 36 11.03 5.66 8.07
C ARG A 36 12.22 4.79 7.73
N SER A 37 12.96 4.35 8.72
CA SER A 37 14.14 3.48 8.49
C SER A 37 13.75 2.12 7.92
N MET A 38 12.62 1.55 8.36
CA MET A 38 12.06 0.32 7.80
C MET A 38 11.63 0.51 6.34
N GLN A 39 10.95 1.62 6.08
CA GLN A 39 10.37 1.96 4.78
C GLN A 39 11.40 2.30 3.72
N THR A 40 12.65 2.52 4.07
CA THR A 40 13.66 3.10 3.16
C THR A 40 14.86 2.18 3.02
N ARG A 41 15.33 1.96 1.78
CA ARG A 41 16.59 1.26 1.48
C ARG A 41 17.35 1.98 0.38
N THR A 42 18.67 1.88 0.45
CA THR A 42 19.55 2.29 -0.63
C THR A 42 19.80 1.09 -1.54
N LEU A 43 19.65 1.31 -2.84
CA LEU A 43 19.80 0.31 -3.90
C LEU A 43 20.84 0.81 -4.88
N ALA A 44 21.73 -0.08 -5.33
CA ALA A 44 22.64 0.19 -6.44
C ALA A 44 22.00 -0.32 -7.74
N ALA A 45 21.93 0.54 -8.75
CA ALA A 45 21.38 0.18 -10.05
C ALA A 45 22.02 1.07 -11.15
N PRO A 46 22.03 0.63 -12.42
CA PRO A 46 22.51 1.44 -13.54
C PRO A 46 21.69 2.72 -13.74
N SER A 47 20.38 2.62 -13.53
CA SER A 47 19.46 3.77 -13.66
C SER A 47 18.25 3.67 -12.75
N GLU A 48 17.55 4.79 -12.55
CA GLU A 48 16.25 4.82 -11.86
C GLU A 48 15.20 3.94 -12.57
N ILE A 49 15.27 3.87 -13.90
CA ILE A 49 14.34 3.08 -14.71
C ILE A 49 14.48 1.60 -14.40
N ASP A 50 15.69 1.11 -14.18
CA ASP A 50 15.91 -0.30 -13.83
C ASP A 50 15.24 -0.64 -12.50
N ILE A 51 15.32 0.25 -11.52
CA ILE A 51 14.62 0.07 -10.23
C ILE A 51 13.11 0.10 -10.40
N LEU A 52 12.58 1.04 -11.19
CA LEU A 52 11.14 1.12 -11.46
C LEU A 52 10.65 -0.14 -12.19
N THR A 53 11.42 -0.65 -13.16
CA THR A 53 11.09 -1.88 -13.89
C THR A 53 11.09 -3.11 -12.97
N ALA A 54 12.12 -3.25 -12.15
CA ALA A 54 12.21 -4.32 -11.16
C ALA A 54 11.05 -4.23 -10.15
N THR A 55 10.69 -3.01 -9.74
CA THR A 55 9.55 -2.78 -8.84
C THR A 55 8.24 -3.24 -9.45
N ILE A 56 8.00 -2.91 -10.72
CA ILE A 56 6.78 -3.35 -11.43
C ILE A 56 6.71 -4.88 -11.47
N ALA A 57 7.81 -5.55 -11.83
CA ALA A 57 7.85 -7.02 -11.86
C ALA A 57 7.55 -7.62 -10.49
N VAL A 58 8.21 -7.15 -9.43
CA VAL A 58 7.97 -7.62 -8.06
C VAL A 58 6.52 -7.39 -7.62
N LEU A 59 5.95 -6.22 -7.88
CA LEU A 59 4.56 -5.92 -7.51
C LEU A 59 3.56 -6.79 -8.26
N GLN A 60 3.82 -7.08 -9.54
CA GLN A 60 2.99 -7.98 -10.34
C GLN A 60 3.10 -9.43 -9.85
N ASP A 61 4.31 -9.90 -9.50
CA ASP A 61 4.51 -11.22 -8.89
C ASP A 61 3.80 -11.35 -7.53
N MET A 62 3.63 -10.22 -6.84
CA MET A 62 2.85 -10.10 -5.61
C MET A 62 1.35 -9.86 -5.86
N GLU A 63 0.88 -10.02 -7.10
CA GLU A 63 -0.51 -9.83 -7.53
C GLU A 63 -1.07 -8.41 -7.30
N PHE A 64 -0.20 -7.41 -7.22
CA PHE A 64 -0.63 -6.02 -7.22
C PHE A 64 -0.95 -5.55 -8.64
N ASN A 65 -2.02 -4.81 -8.77
CA ASN A 65 -2.37 -4.05 -9.98
C ASN A 65 -1.64 -2.72 -9.97
N ILE A 66 -0.85 -2.43 -11.00
CA ILE A 66 -0.19 -1.15 -11.14
C ILE A 66 -1.22 -0.10 -11.55
N GLU A 67 -1.46 0.88 -10.69
CA GLU A 67 -2.43 1.95 -10.94
C GLU A 67 -1.79 3.15 -11.61
N ARG A 68 -0.57 3.50 -11.21
CA ARG A 68 0.10 4.70 -11.70
C ARG A 68 1.60 4.54 -11.71
N ILE A 69 2.23 5.06 -12.77
CA ILE A 69 3.67 5.18 -12.90
C ILE A 69 3.98 6.62 -13.32
N GLU A 70 4.62 7.37 -12.43
CA GLU A 70 5.06 8.74 -12.66
C GLU A 70 6.58 8.76 -12.80
N LYS A 71 7.09 8.42 -13.99
CA LYS A 71 8.54 8.32 -14.26
C LYS A 71 9.33 9.57 -13.87
N PRO A 72 8.88 10.82 -14.20
CA PRO A 72 9.63 12.02 -13.84
C PRO A 72 9.74 12.23 -12.33
N LEU A 73 8.85 11.60 -11.57
CA LEU A 73 8.83 11.67 -10.12
C LEU A 73 9.39 10.41 -9.45
N GLY A 74 9.77 9.39 -10.23
CA GLY A 74 10.20 8.10 -9.70
C GLY A 74 9.16 7.45 -8.79
N VAL A 75 7.86 7.59 -9.11
CA VAL A 75 6.77 7.12 -8.26
C VAL A 75 5.99 6.00 -8.95
N ILE A 76 5.74 4.92 -8.20
CA ILE A 76 4.82 3.84 -8.59
C ILE A 76 3.78 3.70 -7.48
N THR A 77 2.51 3.62 -7.89
CA THR A 77 1.40 3.27 -7.01
C THR A 77 0.74 2.01 -7.54
N ALA A 78 0.51 1.07 -6.66
CA ALA A 78 -0.15 -0.19 -6.97
C ALA A 78 -1.15 -0.56 -5.87
N SER A 79 -2.19 -1.29 -6.23
CA SER A 79 -3.20 -1.76 -5.28
C SER A 79 -3.49 -3.24 -5.45
N LYS A 80 -3.98 -3.83 -4.37
CA LYS A 80 -4.51 -5.18 -4.32
C LYS A 80 -5.79 -5.20 -3.49
N ILE A 81 -6.80 -5.90 -3.99
CA ILE A 81 -8.03 -6.16 -3.25
C ILE A 81 -7.96 -7.59 -2.76
N SER A 82 -8.24 -7.82 -1.50
CA SER A 82 -8.37 -9.15 -0.92
C SER A 82 -9.39 -9.15 0.20
N ASP A 83 -9.84 -10.35 0.56
CA ASP A 83 -10.82 -10.51 1.63
C ASP A 83 -10.21 -10.25 3.01
N ALA A 84 -10.95 -9.59 3.91
CA ALA A 84 -10.45 -9.08 5.20
C ALA A 84 -10.76 -9.93 6.44
N ASP A 85 -11.58 -10.97 6.36
CA ASP A 85 -12.10 -11.68 7.54
C ASP A 85 -11.03 -12.40 8.40
N SER A 86 -9.87 -12.66 7.85
CA SER A 86 -8.73 -13.22 8.61
C SER A 86 -7.77 -12.15 9.14
N ALA A 87 -8.04 -10.87 8.88
CA ALA A 87 -7.07 -9.78 9.02
C ALA A 87 -6.97 -9.18 10.43
N ASN A 88 -7.89 -9.48 11.36
CA ASN A 88 -7.82 -8.90 12.71
C ASN A 88 -6.66 -9.45 13.56
N GLU A 89 -6.02 -10.55 13.15
CA GLU A 89 -4.85 -11.10 13.85
C GLU A 89 -3.55 -11.05 13.02
N LYS A 90 -3.59 -10.74 11.72
CA LYS A 90 -2.54 -11.25 10.83
C LYS A 90 -2.25 -10.39 9.60
N VAL A 91 -1.84 -9.15 9.76
CA VAL A 91 -1.06 -8.45 8.71
C VAL A 91 0.12 -9.35 8.27
N GLY A 92 0.76 -10.04 9.22
CA GLY A 92 1.79 -11.03 8.92
C GLY A 92 1.32 -12.22 8.09
N LEU A 93 0.05 -12.69 8.20
CA LEU A 93 -0.44 -13.79 7.36
C LEU A 93 -0.79 -13.38 5.94
N PHE A 94 -1.23 -12.16 5.72
CA PHE A 94 -1.39 -11.64 4.36
C PHE A 94 -0.06 -11.69 3.59
N PHE A 95 1.02 -11.27 4.26
CA PHE A 95 2.36 -11.35 3.66
C PHE A 95 2.93 -12.78 3.65
N LEU A 96 2.54 -13.63 4.59
CA LEU A 96 2.90 -15.05 4.58
C LEU A 96 2.21 -15.79 3.41
N ASP A 97 0.94 -15.50 3.14
CA ASP A 97 0.20 -16.04 2.00
C ASP A 97 0.81 -15.57 0.67
N LEU A 98 1.19 -14.31 0.63
CA LEU A 98 1.92 -13.72 -0.48
C LEU A 98 3.30 -14.39 -0.70
N LEU A 99 4.00 -14.75 0.37
CA LEU A 99 5.27 -15.51 0.31
C LEU A 99 5.05 -16.94 -0.17
N CYS A 100 3.98 -17.60 0.24
CA CYS A 100 3.63 -18.93 -0.24
C CYS A 100 3.38 -18.92 -1.74
N ALA A 101 2.69 -17.92 -2.27
CA ALA A 101 2.45 -17.76 -3.70
C ALA A 101 3.75 -17.60 -4.50
N MET A 102 4.74 -16.88 -3.97
CA MET A 102 6.05 -16.67 -4.61
C MET A 102 7.01 -17.85 -4.43
N GLY A 103 6.81 -18.70 -3.41
CA GLY A 103 7.69 -19.84 -3.08
C GLY A 103 7.39 -21.12 -3.86
N GLY A 104 6.39 -21.16 -4.75
CA GLY A 104 6.04 -22.34 -5.55
C GLY A 104 5.45 -23.52 -4.75
N GLY A 105 5.07 -23.32 -3.50
CA GLY A 105 4.40 -24.29 -2.65
C GLY A 105 2.88 -24.11 -2.72
N GLY A 106 2.16 -25.11 -3.20
CA GLY A 106 0.73 -25.06 -3.44
C GLY A 106 -0.10 -24.63 -2.24
N GLY A 107 -1.01 -23.68 -2.48
CA GLY A 107 -2.24 -23.46 -1.76
C GLY A 107 -2.12 -23.12 -0.28
N CYS A 108 -1.90 -21.86 0.03
CA CYS A 108 -2.25 -21.31 1.34
C CYS A 108 -3.67 -20.74 1.26
N ASP A 109 -4.68 -21.57 1.47
CA ASP A 109 -6.11 -21.20 1.44
C ASP A 109 -6.56 -20.48 2.73
N ALA A 110 -5.67 -19.72 3.39
CA ALA A 110 -6.00 -19.08 4.66
C ALA A 110 -6.95 -17.86 4.53
N LEU A 111 -7.21 -17.39 3.31
CA LEU A 111 -7.97 -16.15 3.04
C LEU A 111 -9.37 -16.37 2.48
N SER A 112 -9.84 -17.61 2.28
CA SER A 112 -11.05 -17.89 1.48
C SER A 112 -12.40 -17.75 2.18
N THR A 113 -12.47 -17.29 3.44
CA THR A 113 -13.73 -17.23 4.22
C THR A 113 -14.21 -15.83 4.59
N ALA A 114 -13.66 -14.81 3.97
CA ALA A 114 -13.82 -13.43 4.39
C ALA A 114 -15.08 -12.73 3.84
N GLN A 115 -15.70 -11.85 4.64
CA GLN A 115 -16.93 -11.12 4.33
C GLN A 115 -16.76 -9.59 4.18
N ASP A 116 -15.59 -9.06 4.49
CA ASP A 116 -15.26 -7.63 4.34
C ASP A 116 -14.13 -7.48 3.32
N ASP A 117 -14.23 -6.50 2.42
CA ASP A 117 -13.20 -6.23 1.41
C ASP A 117 -12.09 -5.36 1.99
N GLN A 118 -10.84 -5.78 1.79
CA GLN A 118 -9.70 -4.93 2.12
C GLN A 118 -8.98 -4.46 0.85
N HIS A 119 -8.68 -3.17 0.83
CA HIS A 119 -7.88 -2.54 -0.20
C HIS A 119 -6.50 -2.22 0.36
N ILE A 120 -5.47 -2.79 -0.24
CA ILE A 120 -4.09 -2.53 0.11
C ILE A 120 -3.47 -1.70 -1.00
N THR A 121 -2.98 -0.52 -0.64
CA THR A 121 -2.28 0.38 -1.56
C THR A 121 -0.82 0.45 -1.17
N LEU A 122 0.07 0.18 -2.12
CA LEU A 122 1.50 0.33 -1.98
C LEU A 122 1.97 1.48 -2.86
N THR A 123 2.74 2.39 -2.28
CA THR A 123 3.42 3.46 -3.02
C THR A 123 4.91 3.32 -2.83
N MET A 124 5.66 3.26 -3.93
CA MET A 124 7.12 3.33 -3.93
C MET A 124 7.57 4.65 -4.55
N VAL A 125 8.56 5.27 -3.91
CA VAL A 125 9.24 6.46 -4.40
C VAL A 125 10.72 6.16 -4.51
N VAL A 126 11.28 6.34 -5.70
CA VAL A 126 12.70 6.18 -5.99
C VAL A 126 13.34 7.54 -6.23
N ARG A 127 14.51 7.77 -5.71
CA ARG A 127 15.30 9.01 -5.89
C ARG A 127 16.77 8.68 -5.99
N GLU A 128 17.48 9.34 -6.89
CA GLU A 128 18.94 9.27 -6.91
C GLU A 128 19.51 9.82 -5.61
N SER A 129 20.54 9.14 -5.10
CA SER A 129 21.29 9.57 -3.92
C SER A 129 22.08 10.83 -4.22
N LEU A 130 21.90 11.86 -3.38
CA LEU A 130 22.69 13.10 -3.51
C LEU A 130 24.18 12.92 -3.17
N SER A 131 24.54 11.81 -2.50
CA SER A 131 25.91 11.56 -2.02
C SER A 131 26.71 10.65 -2.92
N ARG A 132 26.07 9.81 -3.73
CA ARG A 132 26.76 8.82 -4.59
C ARG A 132 25.99 8.59 -5.87
N SER A 133 26.66 8.75 -7.01
CA SER A 133 26.13 8.39 -8.32
C SER A 133 25.96 6.88 -8.44
N GLY A 134 24.87 6.43 -9.07
CA GLY A 134 24.55 5.00 -9.20
C GLY A 134 23.93 4.37 -7.94
N GLU A 135 23.71 5.15 -6.90
CA GLU A 135 22.92 4.74 -5.74
C GLU A 135 21.58 5.49 -5.74
N TYR A 136 20.52 4.76 -5.41
CA TYR A 136 19.17 5.28 -5.35
C TYR A 136 18.56 4.97 -3.99
N THR A 137 17.79 5.90 -3.47
CA THR A 137 16.99 5.69 -2.26
C THR A 137 15.57 5.30 -2.70
N ALA A 138 15.15 4.09 -2.35
CA ALA A 138 13.79 3.61 -2.55
C ALA A 138 13.05 3.65 -1.22
N ARG A 139 11.86 4.25 -1.21
CA ARG A 139 10.97 4.30 -0.07
C ARG A 139 9.63 3.68 -0.43
N VAL A 140 9.20 2.71 0.37
CA VAL A 140 7.90 2.05 0.27
C VAL A 140 6.99 2.51 1.40
N THR A 141 5.74 2.76 1.10
CA THR A 141 4.67 2.96 2.09
C THR A 141 3.49 2.07 1.73
N ILE A 142 2.89 1.43 2.73
CA ILE A 142 1.77 0.53 2.54
C ILE A 142 0.62 1.00 3.42
N GLN A 143 -0.56 1.11 2.83
CA GLN A 143 -1.79 1.50 3.50
C GLN A 143 -2.84 0.42 3.28
N ARG A 144 -3.60 0.11 4.32
CA ARG A 144 -4.73 -0.80 4.28
C ARG A 144 -6.02 -0.07 4.63
N VAL A 145 -7.06 -0.30 3.82
CA VAL A 145 -8.41 0.17 4.06
C VAL A 145 -9.33 -1.04 4.07
N ILE A 146 -10.12 -1.21 5.12
CA ILE A 146 -11.15 -2.25 5.21
C ILE A 146 -12.51 -1.56 5.13
N TYR A 147 -13.36 -2.07 4.24
CA TYR A 147 -14.73 -1.59 4.07
C TYR A 147 -15.70 -2.60 4.71
N ASP A 148 -16.79 -2.08 5.28
CA ASP A 148 -17.91 -2.93 5.70
C ASP A 148 -18.85 -3.23 4.52
N LYS A 149 -19.85 -4.08 4.75
CA LYS A 149 -20.87 -4.47 3.75
C LYS A 149 -21.70 -3.29 3.18
N MET A 150 -21.55 -2.09 3.71
CA MET A 150 -22.22 -0.87 3.28
C MET A 150 -21.23 0.13 2.65
N ASP A 151 -20.05 -0.33 2.21
CA ASP A 151 -18.96 0.46 1.63
C ASP A 151 -18.48 1.61 2.56
N ARG A 152 -18.62 1.45 3.89
CA ARG A 152 -18.10 2.42 4.85
C ARG A 152 -16.72 1.98 5.34
N ILE A 153 -15.81 2.93 5.49
CA ILE A 153 -14.47 2.66 6.03
C ILE A 153 -14.59 2.19 7.47
N LYS A 154 -14.21 0.94 7.73
CA LYS A 154 -14.16 0.32 9.05
C LYS A 154 -12.77 0.48 9.67
N VAL A 155 -11.72 0.30 8.86
CA VAL A 155 -10.33 0.46 9.26
C VAL A 155 -9.58 1.25 8.19
N LEU A 156 -8.73 2.17 8.62
CA LEU A 156 -7.75 2.85 7.78
C LEU A 156 -6.45 2.89 8.57
N GLU A 157 -5.46 2.15 8.13
CA GLU A 157 -4.18 2.04 8.83
C GLU A 157 -3.00 1.99 7.88
N ARG A 158 -1.83 2.37 8.39
CA ARG A 158 -0.55 2.12 7.74
C ARG A 158 -0.01 0.80 8.25
N ILE A 159 0.56 0.01 7.34
CA ILE A 159 1.28 -1.20 7.67
C ILE A 159 2.71 -0.79 8.07
N ASP A 160 3.07 -1.04 9.30
CA ASP A 160 4.39 -0.70 9.87
C ASP A 160 5.12 -1.97 10.39
N ASP A 161 4.86 -3.13 9.74
CA ASP A 161 5.50 -4.39 10.06
C ASP A 161 6.89 -4.51 9.39
N PRO A 162 7.98 -4.66 10.17
CA PRO A 162 9.35 -4.71 9.63
C PRO A 162 9.61 -5.86 8.65
N GLU A 163 9.00 -7.04 8.88
CA GLU A 163 9.21 -8.23 8.05
C GLU A 163 8.66 -8.00 6.64
N THR A 164 7.49 -7.38 6.55
CA THR A 164 6.87 -6.97 5.30
C THR A 164 7.79 -6.13 4.44
N TYR A 165 8.37 -5.07 5.02
CA TYR A 165 9.29 -4.19 4.29
C TYR A 165 10.58 -4.90 3.91
N GLN A 166 11.11 -5.75 4.81
CA GLN A 166 12.30 -6.54 4.54
C GLN A 166 12.11 -7.43 3.30
N GLN A 167 10.99 -8.13 3.22
CA GLN A 167 10.67 -9.04 2.11
C GLN A 167 10.52 -8.31 0.78
N ILE A 168 9.81 -7.18 0.77
CA ILE A 168 9.65 -6.36 -0.44
C ILE A 168 11.03 -5.94 -0.96
N PHE A 169 11.90 -5.44 -0.09
CA PHE A 169 13.24 -5.01 -0.50
C PHE A 169 14.16 -6.18 -0.89
N ASP A 170 13.99 -7.36 -0.28
CA ASP A 170 14.75 -8.55 -0.67
C ASP A 170 14.34 -9.05 -2.06
N ASN A 171 13.05 -9.06 -2.36
CA ASN A 171 12.53 -9.39 -3.67
C ASN A 171 12.98 -8.38 -4.73
N LEU A 172 12.94 -7.09 -4.39
CA LEU A 172 13.42 -6.04 -5.28
C LEU A 172 14.92 -6.18 -5.58
N ARG A 173 15.75 -6.50 -4.59
CA ARG A 173 17.18 -6.77 -4.81
C ARG A 173 17.42 -7.99 -5.69
N LYS A 174 16.66 -9.07 -5.50
CA LYS A 174 16.74 -10.26 -6.37
C LYS A 174 16.37 -9.92 -7.81
N SER A 175 15.28 -9.20 -8.02
CA SER A 175 14.82 -8.78 -9.36
C SER A 175 15.85 -7.88 -10.05
N LEU A 176 16.42 -6.91 -9.35
CA LEU A 176 17.49 -6.05 -9.87
C LEU A 176 18.74 -6.85 -10.24
N PHE A 177 19.14 -7.84 -9.43
CA PHE A 177 20.31 -8.67 -9.71
C PHE A 177 20.12 -9.50 -10.99
N ILE A 178 18.94 -10.05 -11.22
CA ILE A 178 18.61 -10.81 -12.42
C ILE A 178 18.66 -9.90 -13.64
N GLN A 179 18.04 -8.72 -13.60
CA GLN A 179 18.01 -7.78 -14.73
C GLN A 179 19.41 -7.26 -15.13
N VAL A 180 20.27 -6.98 -14.16
CA VAL A 180 21.63 -6.48 -14.41
C VAL A 180 22.56 -7.62 -14.88
N GLY A 181 22.27 -8.87 -14.51
CA GLY A 181 23.05 -10.05 -14.94
C GLY A 181 22.76 -10.52 -16.37
N GLU A 182 21.66 -10.10 -16.99
CA GLU A 182 21.28 -10.44 -18.36
C GLU A 182 21.74 -9.41 -19.43
N THR A 183 22.33 -8.30 -19.03
CA THR A 183 22.89 -7.26 -19.90
C THR A 183 24.41 -7.33 -19.97
#